data_17359de1fdf09d5b62711d2d32ad798c
#
_entry.id   17359de1fdf09d5b62711d2d32ad798c
#
_cell.length_a   1.000
_cell.length_b   1.000
_cell.length_c   1.000
_cell.angle_alpha   90.00
_cell.angle_beta   90.00
_cell.angle_gamma   90.00
#
_symmetry.space_group_name_H-M   'P 1'
#
loop_
_entity.id
_entity.type
_entity.pdbx_description
1 polymer ?
#
loop_
_entity_poly.entity_id
_entity_poly.type
_entity_poly.pdbx_seq_one_letter_code
_entity_poly.pdbx_strand_id
1 'polypeptide(L)'
;MSLVCGIWNRELEMDKLRVLLVAAHALLIIFLLSPIAYGFHEGGGEDYCLGCHNIRRSESSQDPSVGETSSSLPAEFTLKGSDPSSTCLRCHAASGAIQSVLSNDGSKFTPGGDFYWLQKTFSWTEGGVHYLSAADSHGHNVLALDYGLHQDGRHSVAPGGSYLASTLACTSCHNPHATTGANGEFGKTTSRLTIYGVETFEDTTNGNYRLLGGAGYQGSQQGSAVTFTHGAPLAVADSSSWTESDSSHPGYGSGMSEWCANCHPAFLNSSTGGVGGKHPAGKGAKLNAELARNYNAYTKSGDINGTQGSAYLALVPFEVGASDVVLLNPSSSAGPDLGNANVMCLTCHRAHASAFQSIGRWDFEATLITDSHPKFDDGGVSGNDVVNSYYGRNMASEFGNAQRQLCNKCHLKD
;
A
#
# COMPACT_ATOMS: atom_id res chain seq x y z
N MET A 1 20.53 -40.71 57.50
CA MET A 1 19.67 -39.61 57.02
C MET A 1 20.14 -38.92 55.74
N SER A 2 21.35 -39.14 55.22
CA SER A 2 21.86 -38.42 54.05
C SER A 2 21.55 -39.03 52.67
N LEU A 3 21.18 -40.31 52.60
CA LEU A 3 20.88 -40.99 51.32
C LEU A 3 19.46 -40.70 50.79
N VAL A 4 18.47 -40.47 51.65
CA VAL A 4 17.07 -40.27 51.25
C VAL A 4 16.87 -38.87 50.65
N CYS A 5 17.65 -37.87 51.07
CA CYS A 5 17.53 -36.50 50.55
C CYS A 5 18.06 -36.37 49.10
N GLY A 6 19.02 -37.22 48.70
CA GLY A 6 19.59 -37.20 47.36
C GLY A 6 18.71 -37.83 46.27
N ILE A 7 17.84 -38.77 46.68
CA ILE A 7 16.89 -39.41 45.74
C ILE A 7 15.74 -38.47 45.45
N TRP A 8 15.19 -37.79 46.45
CA TRP A 8 14.10 -36.83 46.28
C TRP A 8 14.46 -35.63 45.38
N ASN A 9 15.71 -35.13 45.49
CA ASN A 9 16.15 -34.05 44.64
C ASN A 9 16.33 -34.48 43.16
N ARG A 10 16.72 -35.73 42.91
CA ARG A 10 16.84 -36.27 41.55
C ARG A 10 15.48 -36.50 40.89
N GLU A 11 14.46 -36.94 41.62
CA GLU A 11 13.11 -37.10 41.07
C GLU A 11 12.49 -35.75 40.73
N LEU A 12 12.67 -34.71 41.55
CA LEU A 12 12.17 -33.37 41.31
C LEU A 12 12.84 -32.72 40.07
N GLU A 13 14.13 -32.97 39.86
CA GLU A 13 14.84 -32.47 38.67
C GLU A 13 14.46 -33.24 37.38
N MET A 14 14.17 -34.54 37.54
CA MET A 14 13.68 -35.34 36.38
C MET A 14 12.25 -34.95 35.98
N ASP A 15 11.38 -34.61 36.91
CA ASP A 15 10.02 -34.16 36.61
C ASP A 15 10.03 -32.78 35.98
N LYS A 16 10.88 -31.85 36.39
CA LYS A 16 11.07 -30.57 35.76
C LYS A 16 11.58 -30.74 34.30
N LEU A 17 12.50 -31.65 34.08
CA LEU A 17 13.02 -31.94 32.74
C LEU A 17 11.96 -32.56 31.82
N ARG A 18 11.09 -33.43 32.35
CA ARG A 18 9.95 -33.98 31.61
C ARG A 18 8.93 -32.89 31.26
N VAL A 19 8.59 -32.00 32.16
CA VAL A 19 7.66 -30.87 31.90
C VAL A 19 8.25 -29.95 30.83
N LEU A 20 9.55 -29.63 30.87
CA LEU A 20 10.23 -28.83 29.87
C LEU A 20 10.26 -29.52 28.49
N LEU A 21 10.50 -30.83 28.46
CA LEU A 21 10.46 -31.61 27.21
C LEU A 21 9.04 -31.68 26.61
N VAL A 22 8.02 -31.88 27.42
CA VAL A 22 6.62 -31.86 26.95
C VAL A 22 6.23 -30.45 26.45
N ALA A 23 6.63 -29.40 27.14
CA ALA A 23 6.39 -28.03 26.72
C ALA A 23 7.13 -27.69 25.40
N ALA A 24 8.37 -28.14 25.25
CA ALA A 24 9.16 -27.97 24.02
C ALA A 24 8.54 -28.75 22.85
N HIS A 25 8.07 -29.99 23.08
CA HIS A 25 7.36 -30.75 22.04
C HIS A 25 6.00 -30.12 21.68
N ALA A 26 5.24 -29.62 22.63
CA ALA A 26 4.00 -28.91 22.38
C ALA A 26 4.21 -27.62 21.56
N LEU A 27 5.26 -26.86 21.89
CA LEU A 27 5.67 -25.68 21.12
C LEU A 27 6.12 -26.05 19.69
N LEU A 28 6.90 -27.13 19.54
CA LEU A 28 7.32 -27.63 18.23
C LEU A 28 6.13 -28.10 17.38
N ILE A 29 5.16 -28.77 17.98
CA ILE A 29 3.93 -29.22 17.32
C ILE A 29 3.07 -28.01 16.92
N ILE A 30 2.96 -26.98 17.76
CA ILE A 30 2.26 -25.75 17.44
C ILE A 30 2.96 -25.03 16.27
N PHE A 31 4.29 -25.04 16.23
CA PHE A 31 5.07 -24.44 15.13
C PHE A 31 4.95 -25.25 13.82
N LEU A 32 4.85 -26.59 13.90
CA LEU A 32 4.67 -27.46 12.74
C LEU A 32 3.21 -27.51 12.24
N LEU A 33 2.24 -27.16 13.11
CA LEU A 33 0.82 -27.08 12.77
C LEU A 33 0.37 -25.65 12.48
N SER A 34 1.27 -24.66 12.52
CA SER A 34 0.96 -23.33 12.01
C SER A 34 0.67 -23.48 10.52
N PRO A 35 -0.58 -23.27 10.05
CA PRO A 35 -0.83 -23.27 8.62
C PRO A 35 0.09 -22.20 8.04
N ILE A 36 0.94 -22.59 7.09
CA ILE A 36 1.59 -21.63 6.23
C ILE A 36 0.44 -20.88 5.58
N ALA A 37 0.21 -19.64 6.02
CA ALA A 37 -0.80 -18.78 5.42
C ALA A 37 -0.29 -18.44 4.03
N TYR A 38 -0.60 -19.30 3.06
CA TYR A 38 -0.50 -18.94 1.65
C TYR A 38 -1.40 -17.72 1.45
N GLY A 39 -0.85 -16.68 0.82
CA GLY A 39 -1.63 -15.51 0.47
C GLY A 39 -2.87 -15.95 -0.31
N PHE A 40 -4.05 -15.46 0.07
CA PHE A 40 -5.35 -15.85 -0.50
C PHE A 40 -5.40 -15.72 -2.03
N HIS A 41 -4.55 -14.86 -2.60
CA HIS A 41 -4.43 -14.62 -4.05
C HIS A 41 -3.48 -15.59 -4.78
N GLU A 42 -2.79 -16.50 -4.07
CA GLU A 42 -1.72 -17.34 -4.64
C GLU A 42 -2.14 -18.81 -4.89
N GLY A 43 -3.37 -19.18 -4.54
CA GLY A 43 -3.80 -20.57 -4.62
C GLY A 43 -4.57 -20.89 -5.90
N GLY A 44 -4.21 -22.00 -6.54
CA GLY A 44 -4.79 -22.47 -7.81
C GLY A 44 -5.98 -23.43 -7.66
N GLY A 45 -6.93 -23.20 -6.75
CA GLY A 45 -8.11 -24.06 -6.56
C GLY A 45 -9.44 -23.30 -6.58
N GLU A 46 -10.56 -23.99 -6.80
CA GLU A 46 -11.92 -23.40 -6.78
C GLU A 46 -12.20 -22.61 -5.49
N ASP A 47 -11.69 -23.06 -4.35
CA ASP A 47 -11.90 -22.43 -3.05
C ASP A 47 -11.38 -20.98 -3.01
N TYR A 48 -10.32 -20.68 -3.75
CA TYR A 48 -9.77 -19.33 -3.85
C TYR A 48 -10.65 -18.39 -4.67
N CYS A 49 -11.22 -18.90 -5.77
CA CYS A 49 -12.17 -18.12 -6.57
C CYS A 49 -13.43 -17.78 -5.76
N LEU A 50 -13.88 -18.72 -4.92
CA LEU A 50 -15.04 -18.55 -4.04
C LEU A 50 -14.84 -17.48 -2.95
N GLY A 51 -13.64 -17.01 -2.71
CA GLY A 51 -13.38 -15.87 -1.83
C GLY A 51 -14.00 -14.57 -2.35
N CYS A 52 -13.87 -14.33 -3.65
CA CYS A 52 -14.33 -13.12 -4.33
C CYS A 52 -15.59 -13.33 -5.17
N HIS A 53 -15.77 -14.53 -5.72
CA HIS A 53 -16.85 -14.86 -6.66
C HIS A 53 -17.90 -15.77 -6.05
N ASN A 54 -19.15 -15.60 -6.51
CA ASN A 54 -20.18 -16.62 -6.45
C ASN A 54 -20.15 -17.38 -7.77
N ILE A 55 -19.92 -18.69 -7.71
CA ILE A 55 -19.90 -19.55 -8.89
C ILE A 55 -21.21 -20.30 -8.93
N ARG A 56 -22.09 -19.97 -9.88
CA ARG A 56 -23.27 -20.76 -10.17
C ARG A 56 -22.89 -21.76 -11.25
N ARG A 57 -22.82 -23.04 -10.91
CA ARG A 57 -22.89 -24.11 -11.89
C ARG A 57 -24.34 -24.21 -12.32
N SER A 58 -24.62 -24.08 -13.62
CA SER A 58 -25.91 -24.48 -14.11
C SER A 58 -26.05 -25.98 -13.84
N GLU A 59 -26.93 -26.37 -12.95
CA GLU A 59 -27.35 -27.77 -12.87
C GLU A 59 -27.99 -28.09 -14.23
N SER A 60 -27.22 -28.77 -15.08
CA SER A 60 -27.84 -29.40 -16.22
C SER A 60 -28.88 -30.37 -15.64
N SER A 61 -30.14 -30.16 -15.98
CA SER A 61 -31.20 -31.13 -15.73
C SER A 61 -30.67 -32.45 -16.28
N GLN A 62 -30.25 -33.37 -15.40
CA GLN A 62 -29.93 -34.74 -15.78
C GLN A 62 -31.27 -35.39 -16.18
N ASP A 63 -31.56 -35.32 -17.46
CA ASP A 63 -32.48 -36.27 -18.08
C ASP A 63 -31.62 -37.52 -18.37
N PRO A 64 -31.79 -38.63 -17.67
CA PRO A 64 -30.99 -39.81 -17.84
C PRO A 64 -31.21 -40.51 -19.17
N SER A 65 -32.04 -40.00 -20.05
CA SER A 65 -32.41 -40.59 -21.34
C SER A 65 -31.68 -40.00 -22.56
N VAL A 66 -30.86 -38.97 -22.40
CA VAL A 66 -30.12 -38.34 -23.51
C VAL A 66 -28.64 -38.59 -23.32
N GLY A 67 -28.04 -39.38 -24.22
CA GLY A 67 -26.60 -39.66 -24.20
C GLY A 67 -25.74 -38.42 -24.22
N GLU A 68 -24.63 -38.47 -23.53
CA GLU A 68 -23.63 -37.44 -23.27
C GLU A 68 -23.30 -36.57 -24.49
N THR A 69 -23.89 -35.40 -24.60
CA THR A 69 -23.30 -34.27 -25.28
C THR A 69 -23.06 -33.19 -24.21
N SER A 70 -21.84 -33.13 -23.70
CA SER A 70 -21.43 -32.14 -22.72
C SER A 70 -21.44 -30.77 -23.36
N SER A 71 -22.58 -30.10 -23.34
CA SER A 71 -22.67 -28.65 -23.48
C SER A 71 -22.53 -28.06 -22.07
N SER A 72 -21.30 -27.91 -21.61
CA SER A 72 -21.02 -27.11 -20.41
C SER A 72 -21.41 -25.68 -20.70
N LEU A 73 -22.59 -25.25 -20.22
CA LEU A 73 -22.91 -23.82 -20.15
C LEU A 73 -21.81 -23.16 -19.28
N PRO A 74 -21.29 -21.99 -19.70
CA PRO A 74 -20.28 -21.31 -18.93
C PRO A 74 -20.78 -21.03 -17.52
N ALA A 75 -19.98 -21.33 -16.51
CA ALA A 75 -20.28 -20.98 -15.14
C ALA A 75 -20.46 -19.47 -15.03
N GLU A 76 -21.54 -19.01 -14.42
CA GLU A 76 -21.74 -17.59 -14.17
C GLU A 76 -20.95 -17.20 -12.92
N PHE A 77 -19.96 -16.30 -13.10
CA PHE A 77 -19.17 -15.74 -12.04
C PHE A 77 -19.71 -14.35 -11.70
N THR A 78 -20.25 -14.19 -10.50
CA THR A 78 -20.64 -12.87 -9.98
C THR A 78 -19.76 -12.51 -8.79
N LEU A 79 -19.52 -11.21 -8.58
CA LEU A 79 -18.78 -10.72 -7.42
C LEU A 79 -19.61 -10.87 -6.14
N LYS A 80 -18.95 -11.00 -5.00
CA LYS A 80 -19.60 -11.07 -3.68
C LYS A 80 -20.02 -9.71 -3.11
N GLY A 81 -19.38 -8.64 -3.52
CA GLY A 81 -19.77 -7.26 -3.21
C GLY A 81 -20.59 -6.63 -4.33
N SER A 82 -21.19 -5.48 -4.08
CA SER A 82 -21.99 -4.71 -5.06
C SER A 82 -21.13 -4.21 -6.23
N ASP A 83 -19.83 -4.11 -6.03
CA ASP A 83 -18.83 -3.67 -6.98
C ASP A 83 -17.47 -4.36 -6.68
N PRO A 84 -16.44 -4.21 -7.55
CA PRO A 84 -15.14 -4.83 -7.35
C PRO A 84 -14.45 -4.40 -6.06
N SER A 85 -14.47 -3.10 -5.72
CA SER A 85 -13.81 -2.60 -4.50
C SER A 85 -14.53 -3.07 -3.24
N SER A 86 -15.86 -3.09 -3.25
CA SER A 86 -16.66 -3.65 -2.16
C SER A 86 -16.35 -5.12 -1.93
N THR A 87 -16.09 -5.88 -3.00
CA THR A 87 -15.64 -7.28 -2.89
C THR A 87 -14.28 -7.37 -2.19
N CYS A 88 -13.31 -6.54 -2.56
CA CYS A 88 -11.97 -6.51 -1.94
C CYS A 88 -12.04 -6.12 -0.45
N LEU A 89 -12.83 -5.11 -0.11
CA LEU A 89 -12.95 -4.58 1.23
C LEU A 89 -13.63 -5.55 2.21
N ARG A 90 -14.29 -6.62 1.75
CA ARG A 90 -14.78 -7.70 2.64
C ARG A 90 -13.65 -8.30 3.49
N CYS A 91 -12.43 -8.33 2.94
CA CYS A 91 -11.22 -8.81 3.62
C CYS A 91 -10.26 -7.67 4.00
N HIS A 92 -10.25 -6.58 3.23
CA HIS A 92 -9.29 -5.47 3.38
C HIS A 92 -9.86 -4.24 4.11
N ALA A 93 -11.05 -4.33 4.73
CA ALA A 93 -11.55 -3.32 5.66
C ALA A 93 -11.26 -3.69 7.12
N ALA A 94 -11.47 -2.76 8.06
CA ALA A 94 -11.08 -2.82 9.47
C ALA A 94 -11.38 -4.13 10.21
N SER A 95 -12.49 -4.78 9.89
CA SER A 95 -12.92 -6.05 10.51
C SER A 95 -12.34 -7.29 9.79
N GLY A 96 -11.81 -7.14 8.60
CA GLY A 96 -11.38 -8.24 7.74
C GLY A 96 -10.01 -8.80 8.03
N ALA A 97 -9.23 -8.13 8.86
CA ALA A 97 -7.98 -8.56 9.45
C ALA A 97 -6.75 -8.68 8.55
N ILE A 98 -6.84 -8.81 7.25
CA ILE A 98 -5.65 -8.98 6.40
C ILE A 98 -5.34 -7.67 5.69
N GLN A 99 -4.24 -6.99 6.07
CA GLN A 99 -3.73 -5.81 5.37
C GLN A 99 -4.83 -4.75 5.12
N SER A 100 -5.57 -4.41 6.18
CA SER A 100 -6.66 -3.45 6.08
C SER A 100 -6.19 -2.10 5.56
N VAL A 101 -6.92 -1.55 4.59
CA VAL A 101 -6.68 -0.25 3.97
C VAL A 101 -7.85 0.73 4.19
N LEU A 102 -8.84 0.31 4.95
CA LEU A 102 -9.98 1.13 5.37
C LEU A 102 -10.24 0.89 6.86
N SER A 103 -9.99 1.90 7.68
CA SER A 103 -10.31 1.90 9.11
C SER A 103 -11.58 2.69 9.40
N ASN A 104 -11.94 2.75 10.69
CA ASN A 104 -13.01 3.60 11.19
C ASN A 104 -12.52 4.92 11.81
N ASP A 105 -11.19 5.14 11.84
CA ASP A 105 -10.56 6.24 12.59
C ASP A 105 -9.26 6.78 11.97
N GLY A 106 -8.92 6.38 10.75
CA GLY A 106 -7.68 6.80 10.07
C GLY A 106 -6.41 6.13 10.61
N SER A 107 -6.52 5.06 11.40
CA SER A 107 -5.39 4.40 12.07
C SER A 107 -4.67 3.34 11.24
N LYS A 108 -5.03 3.14 9.95
CA LYS A 108 -4.31 2.22 9.07
C LYS A 108 -3.14 2.94 8.39
N PHE A 109 -2.02 2.93 9.09
CA PHE A 109 -0.77 3.59 8.66
C PHE A 109 -0.04 2.77 7.59
N THR A 110 -0.76 2.38 6.54
CA THR A 110 -0.17 1.65 5.43
C THR A 110 0.62 2.58 4.51
N PRO A 111 1.61 2.10 3.77
CA PRO A 111 2.35 2.95 2.81
C PRO A 111 1.46 3.64 1.78
N GLY A 112 0.36 2.98 1.37
CA GLY A 112 -0.63 3.55 0.46
C GLY A 112 -1.57 4.59 1.08
N GLY A 113 -1.77 4.55 2.39
CA GLY A 113 -2.77 5.37 3.08
C GLY A 113 -4.02 4.60 3.48
N ASP A 114 -4.96 5.30 4.09
CA ASP A 114 -6.22 4.78 4.63
C ASP A 114 -7.40 5.44 3.92
N PHE A 115 -8.25 4.65 3.29
CA PHE A 115 -9.46 5.14 2.61
C PHE A 115 -10.48 5.79 3.55
N TYR A 116 -10.32 5.69 4.86
CA TYR A 116 -11.08 6.46 5.85
C TYR A 116 -11.16 7.95 5.50
N TRP A 117 -10.07 8.51 5.00
CA TRP A 117 -9.97 9.93 4.69
C TRP A 117 -10.91 10.37 3.55
N LEU A 118 -11.37 9.46 2.69
CA LEU A 118 -12.40 9.74 1.67
C LEU A 118 -13.80 9.97 2.27
N GLN A 119 -13.97 9.74 3.55
CA GLN A 119 -15.23 9.97 4.28
C GLN A 119 -15.14 11.23 5.17
N LYS A 120 -14.01 11.96 5.14
CA LYS A 120 -13.73 13.10 6.00
C LYS A 120 -13.68 14.40 5.21
N THR A 121 -14.46 15.35 5.64
CA THR A 121 -14.40 16.74 5.15
C THR A 121 -14.04 17.64 6.32
N PHE A 122 -13.01 18.45 6.16
CA PHE A 122 -12.56 19.38 7.17
C PHE A 122 -12.86 20.83 6.77
N SER A 123 -13.17 21.69 7.73
CA SER A 123 -13.39 23.08 7.48
C SER A 123 -12.85 23.96 8.62
N TRP A 124 -12.31 25.10 8.26
CA TRP A 124 -11.80 26.08 9.24
C TRP A 124 -11.96 27.50 8.74
N THR A 125 -11.72 28.46 9.59
CA THR A 125 -11.72 29.86 9.23
C THR A 125 -10.42 30.52 9.68
N GLU A 126 -9.69 31.10 8.75
CA GLU A 126 -8.44 31.78 9.03
C GLU A 126 -8.44 33.15 8.35
N GLY A 127 -8.04 34.20 9.08
CA GLY A 127 -8.05 35.58 8.56
C GLY A 127 -9.43 36.07 8.08
N GLY A 128 -10.52 35.46 8.57
CA GLY A 128 -11.90 35.75 8.13
C GLY A 128 -12.31 35.05 6.83
N VAL A 129 -11.45 34.19 6.27
CA VAL A 129 -11.74 33.36 5.09
C VAL A 129 -12.12 31.98 5.55
N HIS A 130 -13.20 31.43 4.97
CA HIS A 130 -13.62 30.06 5.21
C HIS A 130 -12.95 29.11 4.22
N TYR A 131 -12.29 28.07 4.74
CA TYR A 131 -11.61 27.04 3.98
C TYR A 131 -12.35 25.70 4.10
N LEU A 132 -12.24 24.89 3.06
CA LEU A 132 -12.84 23.57 3.00
C LEU A 132 -11.86 22.58 2.37
N SER A 133 -11.55 21.50 3.09
CA SER A 133 -10.87 20.32 2.56
C SER A 133 -11.89 19.20 2.40
N ALA A 134 -12.39 19.04 1.18
CA ALA A 134 -13.46 18.09 0.88
C ALA A 134 -12.94 16.65 0.82
N ALA A 135 -13.73 15.70 1.26
CA ALA A 135 -13.42 14.28 1.33
C ALA A 135 -12.86 13.73 0.00
N ASP A 136 -13.45 14.10 -1.13
CA ASP A 136 -13.04 13.66 -2.46
C ASP A 136 -11.72 14.27 -2.95
N SER A 137 -11.13 15.21 -2.20
CA SER A 137 -9.78 15.73 -2.46
C SER A 137 -8.66 14.94 -1.77
N HIS A 138 -9.01 13.98 -0.92
CA HIS A 138 -8.10 13.29 -0.02
C HIS A 138 -7.52 12.00 -0.60
N GLY A 139 -8.00 11.53 -1.76
CA GLY A 139 -7.54 10.24 -2.25
C GLY A 139 -7.98 9.90 -3.67
N HIS A 140 -7.61 8.69 -4.06
CA HIS A 140 -8.20 8.02 -5.20
C HIS A 140 -9.61 7.54 -4.81
N ASN A 141 -10.64 8.21 -5.32
CA ASN A 141 -12.04 7.95 -4.98
C ASN A 141 -12.54 6.65 -5.62
N VAL A 142 -12.09 5.51 -5.05
CA VAL A 142 -12.53 4.18 -5.51
C VAL A 142 -14.00 3.97 -5.17
N LEU A 143 -14.78 3.49 -6.15
CA LEU A 143 -16.16 3.13 -5.91
C LEU A 143 -16.24 1.86 -5.06
N ALA A 144 -16.78 1.96 -3.84
CA ALA A 144 -17.05 0.84 -2.94
C ALA A 144 -18.36 1.10 -2.16
N LEU A 145 -19.48 0.84 -2.82
CA LEU A 145 -20.81 1.21 -2.34
C LEU A 145 -21.17 0.58 -1.00
N ASP A 146 -20.78 -0.68 -0.77
CA ASP A 146 -21.06 -1.40 0.48
C ASP A 146 -20.33 -0.78 1.70
N TYR A 147 -19.37 0.12 1.45
CA TYR A 147 -18.53 0.78 2.45
C TYR A 147 -18.69 2.31 2.44
N GLY A 148 -19.66 2.84 1.69
CA GLY A 148 -19.93 4.27 1.62
C GLY A 148 -18.85 5.09 0.90
N LEU A 149 -18.01 4.45 0.07
CA LEU A 149 -17.06 5.15 -0.79
C LEU A 149 -17.69 5.39 -2.16
N HIS A 150 -17.61 6.63 -2.62
CA HIS A 150 -18.23 7.10 -3.84
C HIS A 150 -17.20 7.51 -4.88
N GLN A 151 -17.60 7.53 -6.13
CA GLN A 151 -16.77 8.03 -7.23
C GLN A 151 -16.39 9.50 -7.02
N ASP A 152 -15.30 9.93 -7.67
CA ASP A 152 -14.83 11.31 -7.65
C ASP A 152 -15.91 12.28 -8.15
N GLY A 153 -16.28 13.26 -7.31
CA GLY A 153 -17.23 14.32 -7.64
C GLY A 153 -16.59 15.54 -8.28
N ARG A 154 -15.25 15.66 -8.25
CA ARG A 154 -14.48 16.83 -8.70
C ARG A 154 -13.88 16.64 -10.09
N HIS A 155 -13.45 15.43 -10.43
CA HIS A 155 -12.77 15.13 -11.68
C HIS A 155 -13.53 14.06 -12.47
N SER A 156 -13.68 14.27 -13.76
CA SER A 156 -14.22 13.25 -14.66
C SER A 156 -13.17 12.26 -15.15
N VAL A 157 -11.91 12.68 -15.15
CA VAL A 157 -10.74 11.87 -15.55
C VAL A 157 -9.58 12.10 -14.58
N ALA A 158 -8.63 11.18 -14.58
CA ALA A 158 -7.39 11.31 -13.82
C ALA A 158 -6.66 12.61 -14.17
N PRO A 159 -6.23 13.42 -13.20
CA PRO A 159 -5.49 14.65 -13.46
C PRO A 159 -4.25 14.39 -14.34
N GLY A 160 -4.12 15.13 -15.41
CA GLY A 160 -3.02 14.95 -16.35
C GLY A 160 -3.07 13.68 -17.22
N GLY A 161 -4.23 13.04 -17.30
CA GLY A 161 -4.47 11.82 -18.08
C GLY A 161 -5.89 11.72 -18.60
N SER A 162 -6.27 10.52 -19.03
CA SER A 162 -7.58 10.22 -19.63
C SER A 162 -8.34 9.08 -18.95
N TYR A 163 -7.79 8.50 -17.88
CA TYR A 163 -8.47 7.44 -17.14
C TYR A 163 -9.76 7.98 -16.52
N LEU A 164 -10.89 7.31 -16.78
CA LEU A 164 -12.21 7.77 -16.30
C LEU A 164 -12.33 7.60 -14.78
N ALA A 165 -12.52 8.70 -14.06
CA ALA A 165 -12.65 8.69 -12.61
C ALA A 165 -13.87 7.86 -12.13
N SER A 166 -14.95 7.84 -12.91
CA SER A 166 -16.17 7.06 -12.62
C SER A 166 -15.95 5.55 -12.64
N THR A 167 -14.84 5.07 -13.22
CA THR A 167 -14.53 3.63 -13.30
C THR A 167 -13.43 3.22 -12.30
N LEU A 168 -12.99 4.14 -11.44
CA LEU A 168 -11.90 3.89 -10.51
C LEU A 168 -12.34 2.90 -9.42
N ALA A 169 -11.60 1.80 -9.32
CA ALA A 169 -11.80 0.74 -8.36
C ALA A 169 -10.46 0.18 -7.89
N CYS A 170 -10.44 -0.66 -6.88
CA CYS A 170 -9.21 -1.37 -6.45
C CYS A 170 -8.55 -2.09 -7.64
N THR A 171 -9.38 -2.72 -8.48
CA THR A 171 -8.95 -3.41 -9.70
C THR A 171 -8.53 -2.49 -10.85
N SER A 172 -8.60 -1.19 -10.70
CA SER A 172 -7.96 -0.25 -11.65
C SER A 172 -6.45 -0.27 -11.52
N CYS A 173 -5.94 -0.58 -10.34
CA CYS A 173 -4.52 -0.58 -9.99
C CYS A 173 -3.99 -1.98 -9.69
N HIS A 174 -4.79 -2.81 -9.02
CA HIS A 174 -4.40 -4.15 -8.58
C HIS A 174 -5.01 -5.22 -9.47
N ASN A 175 -4.20 -6.15 -9.93
CA ASN A 175 -4.66 -7.35 -10.64
C ASN A 175 -4.86 -8.50 -9.64
N PRO A 176 -6.10 -8.80 -9.21
CA PRO A 176 -6.35 -9.86 -8.22
C PRO A 176 -6.06 -11.27 -8.76
N HIS A 177 -5.86 -11.42 -10.07
CA HIS A 177 -5.52 -12.67 -10.72
C HIS A 177 -4.01 -12.79 -11.01
N ALA A 178 -3.21 -11.77 -10.67
CA ALA A 178 -1.76 -11.88 -10.73
C ALA A 178 -1.25 -12.77 -9.59
N THR A 179 -0.09 -13.40 -9.82
CA THR A 179 0.61 -14.14 -8.78
C THR A 179 1.64 -13.25 -8.10
N THR A 180 1.70 -13.30 -6.77
CA THR A 180 2.87 -12.85 -6.03
C THR A 180 3.80 -14.04 -5.85
N GLY A 181 5.11 -13.84 -5.88
CA GLY A 181 6.05 -14.90 -5.49
C GLY A 181 5.83 -15.33 -4.03
N ALA A 182 6.09 -16.59 -3.72
CA ALA A 182 6.03 -17.13 -2.37
C ALA A 182 6.85 -16.23 -1.42
N ASN A 183 6.28 -15.88 -0.25
CA ASN A 183 6.86 -14.99 0.76
C ASN A 183 6.98 -13.50 0.36
N GLY A 184 6.22 -13.02 -0.63
CA GLY A 184 6.40 -11.66 -1.13
C GLY A 184 7.71 -11.47 -1.90
N GLU A 185 8.45 -12.55 -2.13
CA GLU A 185 9.56 -12.60 -3.05
C GLU A 185 9.05 -12.73 -4.48
N PHE A 186 9.68 -12.01 -5.39
CA PHE A 186 9.35 -12.01 -6.81
C PHE A 186 9.71 -13.36 -7.43
N GLY A 187 8.76 -14.30 -7.47
CA GLY A 187 8.91 -15.58 -8.13
C GLY A 187 8.75 -15.44 -9.65
N LYS A 188 9.60 -16.11 -10.42
CA LYS A 188 9.35 -16.34 -11.85
C LYS A 188 8.19 -17.31 -11.98
N THR A 189 7.04 -16.84 -12.43
CA THR A 189 5.99 -17.75 -12.90
C THR A 189 6.01 -17.81 -14.42
N THR A 190 6.15 -18.99 -14.96
CA THR A 190 6.16 -19.29 -16.40
C THR A 190 4.89 -19.98 -16.87
N SER A 191 3.81 -19.89 -16.14
CA SER A 191 2.58 -20.61 -16.46
C SER A 191 1.42 -19.67 -16.80
N ARG A 192 0.88 -19.85 -17.98
CA ARG A 192 -0.46 -19.38 -18.35
C ARG A 192 -1.47 -20.13 -17.49
N LEU A 193 -2.19 -19.43 -16.67
CA LEU A 193 -3.34 -20.00 -15.99
C LEU A 193 -4.58 -19.73 -16.87
N THR A 194 -5.08 -20.78 -17.53
CA THR A 194 -6.37 -20.72 -18.20
C THR A 194 -7.41 -21.22 -17.21
N ILE A 195 -8.14 -20.28 -16.59
CA ILE A 195 -9.25 -20.64 -15.71
C ILE A 195 -10.53 -20.53 -16.55
N TYR A 196 -11.21 -21.65 -16.77
CA TYR A 196 -12.51 -21.74 -17.46
C TYR A 196 -12.56 -21.04 -18.84
N GLY A 197 -11.46 -21.13 -19.61
CA GLY A 197 -11.42 -20.59 -20.97
C GLY A 197 -11.19 -19.08 -21.06
N VAL A 198 -10.97 -18.39 -19.94
CA VAL A 198 -10.53 -17.01 -19.92
C VAL A 198 -9.00 -16.96 -19.87
N GLU A 199 -8.38 -16.39 -20.91
CA GLU A 199 -6.95 -16.13 -20.88
C GLU A 199 -6.68 -15.00 -19.90
N THR A 200 -6.00 -15.29 -18.79
CA THR A 200 -5.41 -14.25 -17.93
C THR A 200 -4.07 -13.86 -18.50
N PHE A 201 -3.86 -12.56 -18.76
CA PHE A 201 -2.55 -12.08 -19.20
C PHE A 201 -1.59 -12.14 -18.01
N GLU A 202 -0.62 -13.03 -18.10
CA GLU A 202 0.49 -13.07 -17.17
C GLU A 202 1.56 -12.07 -17.64
N ASP A 203 1.92 -11.13 -16.79
CA ASP A 203 3.21 -10.46 -16.91
C ASP A 203 4.28 -11.46 -16.46
N THR A 204 5.05 -11.97 -17.41
CA THR A 204 5.97 -13.09 -17.24
C THR A 204 7.25 -12.74 -16.50
N THR A 205 7.37 -11.55 -15.97
CA THR A 205 8.57 -11.05 -15.30
C THR A 205 8.31 -10.71 -13.86
N ASN A 206 8.66 -11.62 -12.96
CA ASN A 206 8.69 -11.41 -11.49
C ASN A 206 7.33 -10.99 -10.90
N GLY A 207 6.84 -11.66 -9.87
CA GLY A 207 5.59 -11.32 -9.20
C GLY A 207 5.48 -9.82 -8.93
N ASN A 208 4.33 -9.22 -9.22
CA ASN A 208 4.17 -7.78 -9.16
C ASN A 208 4.04 -7.30 -7.71
N TYR A 209 4.83 -6.30 -7.33
CA TYR A 209 4.73 -5.68 -6.03
C TYR A 209 3.27 -5.38 -5.68
N ARG A 210 2.77 -5.97 -4.58
CA ARG A 210 1.39 -5.81 -4.08
C ARG A 210 0.31 -6.03 -5.15
N LEU A 211 0.51 -6.97 -6.08
CA LEU A 211 -0.42 -7.26 -7.17
C LEU A 211 -0.71 -6.06 -8.09
N LEU A 212 0.17 -5.09 -8.20
CA LEU A 212 -0.02 -3.98 -9.13
C LEU A 212 -0.05 -4.48 -10.57
N GLY A 213 -0.97 -3.96 -11.38
CA GLY A 213 -1.07 -4.29 -12.79
C GLY A 213 0.22 -3.96 -13.53
N GLY A 214 0.72 -4.89 -14.33
CA GLY A 214 1.91 -4.71 -15.18
C GLY A 214 1.59 -4.11 -16.54
N ALA A 215 2.58 -4.06 -17.43
CA ALA A 215 2.39 -3.66 -18.82
C ALA A 215 1.37 -4.58 -19.51
N GLY A 216 0.44 -3.99 -20.27
CA GLY A 216 -0.68 -4.71 -20.89
C GLY A 216 -1.93 -4.83 -20.01
N TYR A 217 -1.85 -4.51 -18.72
CA TYR A 217 -3.01 -4.50 -17.83
C TYR A 217 -4.02 -3.42 -18.24
N GLN A 218 -5.31 -3.74 -18.23
CA GLN A 218 -6.37 -2.82 -18.65
C GLN A 218 -7.31 -2.41 -17.50
N GLY A 219 -7.09 -2.93 -16.30
CA GLY A 219 -8.09 -2.86 -15.25
C GLY A 219 -9.32 -3.72 -15.57
N SER A 220 -10.12 -4.05 -14.57
CA SER A 220 -11.25 -4.97 -14.75
C SER A 220 -12.57 -4.27 -15.13
N GLN A 221 -12.57 -2.95 -15.38
CA GLN A 221 -13.80 -2.20 -15.62
C GLN A 221 -14.05 -2.02 -17.12
N GLN A 222 -15.22 -2.44 -17.56
CA GLN A 222 -15.72 -2.12 -18.90
C GLN A 222 -15.82 -0.60 -19.08
N GLY A 223 -15.13 -0.06 -20.09
CA GLY A 223 -15.18 1.36 -20.45
C GLY A 223 -13.92 2.17 -20.11
N SER A 224 -13.02 1.68 -19.29
CA SER A 224 -11.70 2.30 -19.12
C SER A 224 -10.74 1.73 -20.16
N ALA A 225 -10.54 2.47 -21.25
CA ALA A 225 -9.71 2.03 -22.38
C ALA A 225 -8.21 2.25 -22.18
N VAL A 226 -7.76 2.46 -20.93
CA VAL A 226 -6.33 2.68 -20.65
C VAL A 226 -5.64 1.34 -20.46
N THR A 227 -4.81 0.97 -21.43
CA THR A 227 -3.87 -0.15 -21.30
C THR A 227 -2.57 0.35 -20.69
N PHE A 228 -2.09 -0.29 -19.65
CA PHE A 228 -0.82 0.08 -19.01
C PHE A 228 0.35 -0.15 -19.97
N THR A 229 1.16 0.87 -20.15
CA THR A 229 2.40 0.83 -20.96
C THR A 229 3.62 0.65 -20.09
N HIS A 230 3.53 1.03 -18.82
CA HIS A 230 4.59 0.86 -17.82
C HIS A 230 4.31 -0.36 -16.95
N GLY A 231 5.34 -1.16 -16.73
CA GLY A 231 5.28 -2.33 -15.84
C GLY A 231 5.10 -1.95 -14.37
N ALA A 232 4.77 -2.94 -13.54
CA ALA A 232 4.73 -2.76 -12.09
C ALA A 232 6.10 -2.31 -11.56
N PRO A 233 6.14 -1.47 -10.51
CA PRO A 233 7.40 -0.97 -9.97
C PRO A 233 8.21 -2.08 -9.31
N LEU A 234 9.53 -1.96 -9.36
CA LEU A 234 10.43 -2.76 -8.56
C LEU A 234 10.39 -2.25 -7.12
N ALA A 235 9.73 -3.01 -6.24
CA ALA A 235 9.66 -2.68 -4.82
C ALA A 235 9.45 -3.94 -3.98
N VAL A 236 9.80 -3.90 -2.72
CA VAL A 236 9.59 -4.98 -1.75
C VAL A 236 8.85 -4.44 -0.53
N ALA A 237 7.88 -5.19 -0.03
CA ALA A 237 7.19 -4.88 1.21
C ALA A 237 7.94 -5.46 2.43
N ASP A 238 7.87 -4.80 3.57
CA ASP A 238 8.23 -5.44 4.82
C ASP A 238 7.18 -6.52 5.14
N SER A 239 7.60 -7.78 5.18
CA SER A 239 6.72 -8.91 5.50
C SER A 239 6.37 -9.00 6.99
N SER A 240 7.13 -8.32 7.85
CA SER A 240 6.96 -8.34 9.31
C SER A 240 5.97 -7.27 9.80
N SER A 241 5.73 -6.24 9.02
CA SER A 241 4.84 -5.13 9.38
C SER A 241 4.11 -4.54 8.18
N TRP A 242 2.84 -4.25 8.36
CA TRP A 242 2.01 -3.52 7.39
C TRP A 242 1.90 -2.04 7.70
N THR A 243 2.43 -1.63 8.86
CA THR A 243 2.47 -0.24 9.31
C THR A 243 3.74 0.42 8.82
N GLU A 244 3.61 1.51 8.07
CA GLU A 244 4.76 2.30 7.62
C GLU A 244 5.35 3.10 8.77
N SER A 245 6.64 2.98 8.96
CA SER A 245 7.44 3.74 9.92
C SER A 245 8.85 3.97 9.35
N ASP A 246 9.70 4.70 10.09
CA ASP A 246 11.07 4.96 9.65
C ASP A 246 11.96 3.70 9.70
N SER A 247 11.51 2.64 10.36
CA SER A 247 12.23 1.35 10.49
C SER A 247 11.51 0.18 9.83
N SER A 248 10.30 0.38 9.29
CA SER A 248 9.51 -0.62 8.58
C SER A 248 8.74 0.07 7.47
N HIS A 249 9.12 -0.13 6.23
CA HIS A 249 8.56 0.57 5.08
C HIS A 249 8.82 -0.23 3.79
N PRO A 250 8.18 0.08 2.66
CA PRO A 250 8.57 -0.50 1.39
C PRO A 250 9.99 -0.09 0.99
N GLY A 251 10.79 -1.05 0.54
CA GLY A 251 12.00 -0.78 -0.22
C GLY A 251 11.62 -0.48 -1.67
N TYR A 252 11.65 0.79 -2.06
CA TYR A 252 11.36 1.21 -3.43
C TYR A 252 12.63 1.19 -4.28
N GLY A 253 12.67 0.35 -5.31
CA GLY A 253 13.80 0.24 -6.24
C GLY A 253 13.71 1.24 -7.36
N SER A 254 12.74 1.11 -8.22
CA SER A 254 12.54 1.98 -9.39
C SER A 254 11.17 1.76 -10.04
N GLY A 255 10.70 2.72 -10.83
CA GLY A 255 9.55 2.58 -11.70
C GLY A 255 8.21 2.97 -11.10
N MET A 256 8.14 3.43 -9.86
CA MET A 256 6.89 3.80 -9.21
C MET A 256 6.21 4.99 -9.91
N SER A 257 6.96 6.01 -10.30
CA SER A 257 6.39 7.17 -10.99
C SER A 257 5.98 6.84 -12.41
N GLU A 258 6.75 6.02 -13.11
CA GLU A 258 6.41 5.50 -14.41
C GLU A 258 5.11 4.71 -14.35
N TRP A 259 4.95 3.88 -13.32
CA TRP A 259 3.72 3.15 -13.11
C TRP A 259 2.51 4.07 -12.87
N CYS A 260 2.64 5.11 -12.05
CA CYS A 260 1.61 6.13 -11.86
C CYS A 260 1.24 6.82 -13.18
N ALA A 261 2.20 7.00 -14.08
CA ALA A 261 2.00 7.63 -15.38
C ALA A 261 1.12 6.82 -16.35
N ASN A 262 0.79 5.55 -16.06
CA ASN A 262 -0.25 4.83 -16.81
C ASN A 262 -1.60 5.57 -16.77
N CYS A 263 -1.90 6.25 -15.66
CA CYS A 263 -3.11 7.07 -15.53
C CYS A 263 -2.81 8.59 -15.53
N HIS A 264 -1.58 9.00 -15.18
CA HIS A 264 -1.15 10.39 -15.03
C HIS A 264 0.03 10.78 -15.95
N PRO A 265 -0.03 10.53 -17.26
CA PRO A 265 1.13 10.67 -18.15
C PRO A 265 1.70 12.10 -18.23
N ALA A 266 0.87 13.12 -18.05
CA ALA A 266 1.32 14.51 -18.10
C ALA A 266 2.22 14.91 -16.92
N PHE A 267 2.27 14.12 -15.85
CA PHE A 267 3.13 14.42 -14.69
C PHE A 267 4.50 13.78 -14.77
N LEU A 268 4.68 12.73 -15.57
CA LEU A 268 5.98 12.09 -15.78
C LEU A 268 6.83 12.80 -16.83
N ASN A 269 6.20 13.45 -17.79
CA ASN A 269 6.89 13.97 -18.96
C ASN A 269 7.58 15.30 -18.68
N SER A 270 8.75 15.31 -18.08
CA SER A 270 9.78 16.24 -18.48
C SER A 270 11.13 15.98 -17.83
N SER A 271 12.14 15.86 -18.67
CA SER A 271 13.55 16.05 -18.36
C SER A 271 13.87 17.47 -17.81
N THR A 272 12.87 18.35 -17.70
CA THR A 272 13.02 19.77 -17.36
C THR A 272 12.05 20.26 -16.28
N GLY A 273 11.60 19.35 -15.37
CA GLY A 273 10.67 19.69 -14.31
C GLY A 273 9.22 19.79 -14.81
N GLY A 274 8.45 18.79 -14.62
CA GLY A 274 7.02 18.57 -14.85
C GLY A 274 6.22 19.55 -15.73
N VAL A 275 5.14 19.11 -16.29
CA VAL A 275 4.22 19.99 -17.03
C VAL A 275 3.74 21.12 -16.10
N GLY A 276 3.95 22.37 -16.51
CA GLY A 276 3.48 23.54 -15.76
C GLY A 276 4.28 23.85 -14.48
N GLY A 277 5.59 23.54 -14.43
CA GLY A 277 6.44 23.85 -13.28
C GLY A 277 6.28 22.88 -12.10
N LYS A 278 5.71 21.71 -12.32
CA LYS A 278 5.53 20.66 -11.28
C LYS A 278 6.86 20.00 -10.92
N HIS A 279 6.94 19.49 -9.71
CA HIS A 279 8.13 18.83 -9.20
C HIS A 279 8.44 17.57 -10.05
N PRO A 280 9.70 17.37 -10.48
CA PRO A 280 10.07 16.18 -11.25
C PRO A 280 9.99 14.92 -10.37
N ALA A 281 9.56 13.82 -10.97
CA ALA A 281 9.52 12.50 -10.33
C ALA A 281 9.86 11.40 -11.36
N GLY A 282 10.31 10.24 -10.86
CA GLY A 282 10.64 9.05 -11.63
C GLY A 282 12.13 8.94 -11.97
N LYS A 283 12.46 8.02 -12.88
CA LYS A 283 13.84 7.64 -13.22
C LYS A 283 14.75 8.81 -13.65
N GLY A 284 14.17 9.87 -14.19
CA GLY A 284 14.89 11.09 -14.56
C GLY A 284 15.10 12.08 -13.43
N ALA A 285 14.40 11.92 -12.30
CA ALA A 285 14.38 12.86 -11.16
C ALA A 285 15.41 12.46 -10.09
N LYS A 286 16.68 12.40 -10.47
CA LYS A 286 17.77 12.04 -9.56
C LYS A 286 17.88 13.01 -8.38
N LEU A 287 17.98 12.46 -7.18
CA LEU A 287 18.57 13.17 -6.05
C LEU A 287 20.07 13.32 -6.32
N ASN A 288 20.46 14.45 -6.89
CA ASN A 288 21.89 14.72 -7.11
C ASN A 288 22.65 14.72 -5.77
N ALA A 289 23.96 14.76 -5.85
CA ALA A 289 24.80 14.65 -4.65
C ALA A 289 24.53 15.73 -3.59
N GLU A 290 24.06 16.91 -3.98
CA GLU A 290 23.67 17.98 -3.07
C GLU A 290 22.35 17.66 -2.37
N LEU A 291 21.30 17.33 -3.13
CA LEU A 291 19.99 17.00 -2.58
C LEU A 291 20.04 15.77 -1.68
N ALA A 292 20.84 14.75 -2.06
CA ALA A 292 21.02 13.58 -1.22
C ALA A 292 21.77 13.90 0.08
N ARG A 293 22.81 14.77 0.03
CA ARG A 293 23.47 15.25 1.25
C ARG A 293 22.53 16.03 2.14
N ASN A 294 21.70 16.92 1.55
CA ASN A 294 20.71 17.70 2.29
C ASN A 294 19.72 16.76 2.97
N TYR A 295 19.18 15.79 2.24
CA TYR A 295 18.28 14.77 2.81
C TYR A 295 18.93 14.07 4.01
N ASN A 296 20.17 13.64 3.87
CA ASN A 296 20.87 12.89 4.91
C ASN A 296 21.21 13.75 6.15
N ALA A 297 21.48 15.02 5.93
CA ALA A 297 21.85 15.95 7.00
C ALA A 297 20.61 16.51 7.74
N TYR A 298 19.48 16.70 7.05
CA TYR A 298 18.31 17.33 7.63
C TYR A 298 17.58 16.39 8.61
N THR A 299 17.54 16.74 9.88
CA THR A 299 16.73 16.05 10.89
C THR A 299 15.42 16.77 11.13
N LYS A 300 15.45 18.10 11.26
CA LYS A 300 14.29 18.99 11.42
C LYS A 300 14.72 20.43 11.13
N SER A 301 13.76 21.38 11.08
CA SER A 301 14.08 22.80 10.93
C SER A 301 15.09 23.28 11.97
N GLY A 302 16.17 23.90 11.48
CA GLY A 302 17.28 24.37 12.31
C GLY A 302 18.26 23.27 12.76
N ASP A 303 18.09 22.02 12.38
CA ASP A 303 19.02 20.92 12.69
C ASP A 303 19.36 20.10 11.42
N ILE A 304 20.59 20.25 10.98
CA ILE A 304 21.18 19.59 9.79
C ILE A 304 22.37 18.71 10.16
N ASN A 305 22.37 18.15 11.36
CA ASN A 305 23.48 17.31 11.84
C ASN A 305 23.20 15.79 11.67
N GLY A 306 22.20 15.43 10.88
CA GLY A 306 21.88 14.03 10.59
C GLY A 306 22.98 13.32 9.80
N THR A 307 22.90 12.00 9.79
CA THR A 307 23.84 11.13 9.07
C THR A 307 23.10 10.16 8.16
N GLN A 308 23.70 9.77 7.05
CA GLN A 308 23.07 8.87 6.07
C GLN A 308 22.52 7.59 6.71
N GLY A 309 23.25 6.96 7.64
CA GLY A 309 22.84 5.68 8.23
C GLY A 309 21.52 5.70 9.03
N SER A 310 21.01 6.90 9.38
CA SER A 310 19.78 7.09 10.16
C SER A 310 18.86 8.16 9.59
N ALA A 311 19.03 8.51 8.32
CA ALA A 311 18.34 9.65 7.71
C ALA A 311 16.99 9.31 7.09
N TYR A 312 16.63 8.02 6.92
CA TYR A 312 15.37 7.66 6.32
C TYR A 312 14.20 8.27 7.09
N LEU A 313 13.26 8.82 6.35
CA LEU A 313 12.03 9.37 6.88
C LEU A 313 10.85 8.83 6.06
N ALA A 314 9.98 8.05 6.68
CA ALA A 314 8.83 7.45 6.01
C ALA A 314 7.85 8.49 5.44
N LEU A 315 7.83 9.70 6.00
CA LEU A 315 7.07 10.82 5.42
C LEU A 315 7.65 11.33 4.09
N VAL A 316 8.93 11.04 3.78
CA VAL A 316 9.59 11.48 2.54
C VAL A 316 10.39 10.30 1.94
N PRO A 317 9.73 9.20 1.55
CA PRO A 317 10.40 8.04 0.96
C PRO A 317 10.98 8.39 -0.42
N PHE A 318 11.89 7.55 -0.91
CA PHE A 318 12.54 7.70 -2.20
C PHE A 318 12.78 6.34 -2.86
N GLU A 319 13.03 6.31 -4.17
CA GLU A 319 13.54 5.14 -4.86
C GLU A 319 15.07 5.09 -4.75
N VAL A 320 15.62 3.91 -4.43
CA VAL A 320 17.09 3.75 -4.32
C VAL A 320 17.79 3.65 -5.68
N GLY A 321 17.03 3.58 -6.79
CA GLY A 321 17.57 3.46 -8.14
C GLY A 321 18.07 2.04 -8.46
N ALA A 322 17.64 1.04 -7.70
CA ALA A 322 18.00 -0.35 -7.93
C ALA A 322 17.28 -0.95 -9.14
N SER A 323 17.94 -1.92 -9.78
CA SER A 323 17.39 -2.73 -10.88
C SER A 323 17.15 -4.19 -10.45
N ASP A 324 17.46 -4.55 -9.21
CA ASP A 324 17.29 -5.89 -8.67
C ASP A 324 16.66 -5.81 -7.26
N VAL A 325 15.71 -6.68 -7.01
CA VAL A 325 14.96 -6.78 -5.74
C VAL A 325 15.86 -7.13 -4.56
N VAL A 326 16.92 -7.90 -4.78
CA VAL A 326 17.85 -8.32 -3.71
C VAL A 326 18.63 -7.14 -3.11
N LEU A 327 18.65 -6.00 -3.79
CA LEU A 327 19.28 -4.76 -3.31
C LEU A 327 18.35 -3.93 -2.43
N LEU A 328 17.09 -4.36 -2.27
CA LEU A 328 16.07 -3.62 -1.53
C LEU A 328 15.99 -4.12 -0.08
N ASN A 329 16.00 -3.18 0.84
CA ASN A 329 15.87 -3.46 2.28
C ASN A 329 14.74 -2.64 2.89
N PRO A 330 13.57 -3.25 3.20
CA PRO A 330 12.42 -2.55 3.75
C PRO A 330 12.57 -2.15 5.23
N SER A 331 13.67 -2.54 5.87
CA SER A 331 14.00 -2.16 7.26
C SER A 331 15.22 -1.21 7.33
N SER A 332 15.62 -0.62 6.18
CA SER A 332 16.78 0.27 6.14
C SER A 332 16.45 1.63 6.73
N SER A 333 17.17 2.05 7.76
CA SER A 333 17.10 3.42 8.27
C SER A 333 17.98 4.40 7.47
N ALA A 334 18.69 3.93 6.45
CA ALA A 334 19.61 4.76 5.70
C ALA A 334 18.89 5.70 4.73
N GLY A 335 19.35 6.93 4.64
CA GLY A 335 18.95 7.87 3.62
C GLY A 335 19.58 7.58 2.25
N PRO A 336 19.25 8.39 1.22
CA PRO A 336 19.63 8.12 -0.16
C PRO A 336 21.15 8.14 -0.40
N ASP A 337 21.59 7.24 -1.26
CA ASP A 337 22.94 7.27 -1.82
C ASP A 337 23.12 8.45 -2.78
N LEU A 338 24.34 9.00 -2.80
CA LEU A 338 24.65 10.17 -3.61
C LEU A 338 24.51 9.85 -5.12
N GLY A 339 23.53 10.47 -5.77
CA GLY A 339 23.35 10.43 -7.22
C GLY A 339 22.65 9.17 -7.78
N ASN A 340 22.25 8.21 -6.94
CA ASN A 340 21.57 6.99 -7.40
C ASN A 340 20.05 7.05 -7.16
N ALA A 341 19.64 7.57 -6.02
CA ALA A 341 18.24 7.65 -5.63
C ALA A 341 17.44 8.61 -6.52
N ASN A 342 16.13 8.37 -6.61
CA ASN A 342 15.20 9.22 -7.34
C ASN A 342 14.09 9.74 -6.42
N VAL A 343 13.59 10.92 -6.73
CA VAL A 343 12.29 11.37 -6.26
C VAL A 343 11.22 10.59 -7.03
N MET A 344 10.24 10.07 -6.32
CA MET A 344 9.08 9.39 -6.92
C MET A 344 7.78 10.11 -6.53
N CYS A 345 6.67 9.83 -7.21
CA CYS A 345 5.37 10.40 -6.84
C CYS A 345 5.04 10.15 -5.37
N LEU A 346 5.35 8.95 -4.87
CA LEU A 346 5.11 8.60 -3.46
C LEU A 346 6.07 9.27 -2.47
N THR A 347 7.09 10.01 -2.92
CA THR A 347 7.90 10.86 -2.02
C THR A 347 7.04 11.92 -1.33
N CYS A 348 6.04 12.46 -2.05
CA CYS A 348 5.17 13.52 -1.57
C CYS A 348 3.71 13.08 -1.41
N HIS A 349 3.27 12.06 -2.16
CA HIS A 349 1.90 11.58 -2.18
C HIS A 349 1.75 10.19 -1.56
N ARG A 350 0.51 9.84 -1.19
CA ARG A 350 0.13 8.46 -0.92
C ARG A 350 -0.60 7.87 -2.13
N ALA A 351 -0.89 6.59 -2.12
CA ALA A 351 -1.52 5.91 -3.26
C ALA A 351 -3.03 5.69 -3.06
N HIS A 352 -3.51 5.58 -1.83
CA HIS A 352 -4.92 5.35 -1.53
C HIS A 352 -5.59 6.65 -1.10
N ALA A 353 -5.38 7.08 0.13
CA ALA A 353 -5.88 8.32 0.66
C ALA A 353 -5.03 8.82 1.84
N SER A 354 -5.13 10.11 2.14
CA SER A 354 -4.53 10.77 3.28
C SER A 354 -5.46 11.86 3.81
N ALA A 355 -5.17 12.42 4.97
CA ALA A 355 -5.94 13.52 5.53
C ALA A 355 -5.78 14.85 4.75
N PHE A 356 -4.84 14.91 3.80
CA PHE A 356 -4.44 16.13 3.11
C PHE A 356 -4.91 16.13 1.67
N GLN A 357 -5.20 17.33 1.16
CA GLN A 357 -5.55 17.52 -0.24
C GLN A 357 -4.48 16.98 -1.18
N SER A 358 -4.90 16.57 -2.37
CA SER A 358 -4.02 15.96 -3.38
C SER A 358 -3.28 14.72 -2.89
N ILE A 359 -3.83 14.02 -1.91
CA ILE A 359 -3.24 12.80 -1.32
C ILE A 359 -1.84 13.06 -0.73
N GLY A 360 -1.59 14.26 -0.23
CA GLY A 360 -0.29 14.65 0.33
C GLY A 360 0.13 13.77 1.51
N ARG A 361 1.43 13.54 1.68
CA ARG A 361 1.98 12.95 2.92
C ARG A 361 2.02 13.97 4.06
N TRP A 362 1.92 15.24 3.72
CA TRP A 362 1.76 16.38 4.62
C TRP A 362 0.92 17.45 3.92
N ASP A 363 0.48 18.43 4.67
CA ASP A 363 -0.22 19.58 4.14
C ASP A 363 0.74 20.46 3.31
N PHE A 364 0.52 20.52 2.00
CA PHE A 364 1.35 21.32 1.09
C PHE A 364 1.13 22.82 1.20
N GLU A 365 0.02 23.26 1.80
CA GLU A 365 -0.33 24.68 1.93
C GLU A 365 0.18 25.26 3.24
N ALA A 366 0.37 24.45 4.27
CA ALA A 366 0.88 24.91 5.56
C ALA A 366 2.36 25.28 5.50
N THR A 367 2.73 26.48 5.94
CA THR A 367 4.14 26.89 6.04
C THR A 367 4.87 26.10 7.12
N LEU A 368 4.23 25.92 8.26
CA LEU A 368 4.73 25.07 9.36
C LEU A 368 3.84 23.83 9.46
N ILE A 369 4.45 22.68 9.67
CA ILE A 369 3.70 21.41 9.77
C ILE A 369 2.72 21.41 10.96
N THR A 370 3.04 22.12 12.02
CA THR A 370 2.13 22.31 13.17
C THR A 370 0.92 23.18 12.86
N ASP A 371 0.94 23.87 11.73
CA ASP A 371 -0.19 24.67 11.24
C ASP A 371 -1.05 23.90 10.23
N SER A 372 -0.70 22.66 9.91
CA SER A 372 -1.47 21.80 9.01
C SER A 372 -2.90 21.59 9.47
N HIS A 373 -3.81 21.48 8.51
CA HIS A 373 -5.17 21.01 8.73
C HIS A 373 -5.32 19.55 8.27
N PRO A 374 -6.04 18.70 9.04
CA PRO A 374 -6.95 19.05 10.14
C PRO A 374 -6.25 19.41 11.46
N LYS A 375 -6.82 20.36 12.20
CA LYS A 375 -6.51 20.71 13.60
C LYS A 375 -7.66 20.31 14.51
N PHE A 376 -7.43 20.26 15.83
CA PHE A 376 -8.44 19.83 16.82
C PHE A 376 -9.74 20.63 16.80
N ASP A 377 -9.69 21.91 16.45
CA ASP A 377 -10.83 22.81 16.44
C ASP A 377 -11.50 22.94 15.06
N ASP A 378 -11.02 22.23 14.06
CA ASP A 378 -11.60 22.26 12.71
C ASP A 378 -12.94 21.51 12.67
N GLY A 379 -13.86 22.00 11.86
CA GLY A 379 -15.09 21.32 11.56
C GLY A 379 -14.82 19.95 10.89
N GLY A 380 -15.53 18.91 11.31
CA GLY A 380 -15.39 17.55 10.79
C GLY A 380 -14.29 16.70 11.44
N VAL A 381 -13.45 17.29 12.28
CA VAL A 381 -12.43 16.55 13.03
C VAL A 381 -13.07 15.76 14.16
N SER A 382 -12.60 14.56 14.38
CA SER A 382 -13.07 13.67 15.45
C SER A 382 -11.96 12.74 15.94
N GLY A 383 -12.08 12.29 17.16
CA GLY A 383 -11.16 11.29 17.74
C GLY A 383 -9.69 11.68 17.57
N ASN A 384 -8.94 10.79 16.92
CA ASN A 384 -7.49 10.93 16.72
C ASN A 384 -7.13 11.47 15.33
N ASP A 385 -8.06 12.06 14.57
CA ASP A 385 -7.82 12.49 13.19
C ASP A 385 -6.53 13.30 13.04
N VAL A 386 -6.27 14.27 13.95
CA VAL A 386 -5.08 15.11 13.90
C VAL A 386 -3.79 14.31 14.04
N VAL A 387 -3.75 13.35 14.95
CA VAL A 387 -2.58 12.50 15.17
C VAL A 387 -2.45 11.46 14.06
N ASN A 388 -3.57 10.87 13.64
CA ASN A 388 -3.60 9.84 12.61
C ASN A 388 -3.29 10.39 11.21
N SER A 389 -3.53 11.70 10.95
CA SER A 389 -3.15 12.35 9.69
C SER A 389 -1.65 12.24 9.41
N TYR A 390 -0.83 12.23 10.45
CA TYR A 390 0.63 12.04 10.41
C TYR A 390 1.09 10.66 10.92
N TYR A 391 0.23 9.65 10.80
CA TYR A 391 0.59 8.26 11.14
C TYR A 391 0.98 8.06 12.61
N GLY A 392 0.18 8.63 13.50
CA GLY A 392 0.40 8.53 14.94
C GLY A 392 1.51 9.45 15.48
N ARG A 393 2.11 10.29 14.60
CA ARG A 393 3.16 11.23 15.02
C ARG A 393 2.57 12.49 15.62
N ASN A 394 3.12 12.92 16.74
CA ASN A 394 2.93 14.29 17.22
C ASN A 394 4.03 15.16 16.62
N MET A 395 3.69 15.90 15.55
CA MET A 395 4.67 16.66 14.77
C MET A 395 5.37 17.76 15.60
N ALA A 396 4.67 18.40 16.54
CA ALA A 396 5.25 19.41 17.41
C ALA A 396 6.27 18.80 18.39
N SER A 397 6.00 17.61 18.91
CA SER A 397 6.92 16.93 19.83
C SER A 397 8.12 16.30 19.11
N GLU A 398 7.90 15.72 17.90
CA GLU A 398 8.93 15.04 17.13
C GLU A 398 9.87 16.01 16.42
N PHE A 399 9.32 17.02 15.78
CA PHE A 399 10.06 17.96 14.93
C PHE A 399 10.18 19.38 15.52
N GLY A 400 9.36 19.71 16.51
CA GLY A 400 9.29 21.06 17.09
C GLY A 400 8.33 21.99 16.36
N ASN A 401 7.92 23.07 17.03
CA ASN A 401 6.91 24.02 16.51
C ASN A 401 7.37 24.83 15.30
N ALA A 402 8.66 24.90 15.04
CA ALA A 402 9.23 25.63 13.92
C ALA A 402 9.44 24.75 12.68
N GLN A 403 8.99 23.49 12.71
CA GLN A 403 9.14 22.59 11.57
C GLN A 403 8.40 23.11 10.36
N ARG A 404 9.14 23.39 9.29
CA ARG A 404 8.58 23.76 7.99
C ARG A 404 8.10 22.53 7.22
N GLN A 405 7.55 22.75 6.03
CA GLN A 405 7.18 21.67 5.11
C GLN A 405 8.35 20.73 4.86
N LEU A 406 8.05 19.44 4.68
CA LEU A 406 9.08 18.41 4.48
C LEU A 406 9.81 18.50 3.12
N CYS A 407 9.45 19.47 2.27
CA CYS A 407 10.28 19.91 1.15
C CYS A 407 11.72 20.22 1.59
N ASN A 408 11.88 20.71 2.82
CA ASN A 408 13.18 21.02 3.43
C ASN A 408 14.08 19.81 3.65
N LYS A 409 13.52 18.60 3.64
CA LYS A 409 14.34 17.37 3.71
C LYS A 409 15.37 17.30 2.56
N CYS A 410 15.03 17.86 1.39
CA CYS A 410 15.93 17.93 0.23
C CYS A 410 16.40 19.38 -0.05
N HIS A 411 15.53 20.37 0.21
CA HIS A 411 15.77 21.78 -0.09
C HIS A 411 15.92 22.57 1.21
N LEU A 412 17.15 22.70 1.71
CA LEU A 412 17.41 23.47 2.93
C LEU A 412 17.00 24.96 2.72
N LYS A 413 15.81 25.34 3.20
CA LYS A 413 15.21 26.66 3.05
C LYS A 413 14.80 27.28 4.38
N ASP A 414 15.36 26.79 5.48
CA ASP A 414 15.12 27.35 6.81
C ASP A 414 15.84 28.67 7.02
#